data_ae09ce6641d9e93e19a011def64d5693
#
_entry.id   ae09ce6641d9e93e19a011def64d5693
#
_cell.length_a   1.000
_cell.length_b   1.000
_cell.length_c   1.000
_cell.angle_alpha   90.00
_cell.angle_beta   90.00
_cell.angle_gamma   90.00
#
_symmetry.space_group_name_H-M   'P 1'
#
loop_
_entity.id
_entity.type
_entity.pdbx_description
1 polymer ?
#
loop_
_entity_poly.entity_id
_entity_poly.type
_entity_poly.pdbx_seq_one_letter_code
_entity_poly.pdbx_strand_id
1 'polypeptide(L)'
;PSTLLQRRPDVRQAEQNLKAAMASAGMAYADRFPRLTISLTGGLENDALKGLINSPFSYAVGNLTAPLFAFGSKRAKYRAALAAYDQARLAYEQKVLEVFREVNDAVTAYRNMRRTAELKFNLKEAARQYVVLAKLQYINGVIRYIDVLDAQRKFFDAQVEESKAVRNEHLALVGLYKALGGGWQPSDAEKKG
;
A
#
# COMPACT_ATOMS: atom_id res chain seq x y z
N PRO A 1 1.05 15.10 4.40
CA PRO A 1 2.42 15.46 4.00
C PRO A 1 2.91 14.53 2.90
N SER A 2 3.69 15.07 1.95
CA SER A 2 4.24 14.33 0.79
C SER A 2 5.05 13.08 1.16
N THR A 3 5.67 13.07 2.33
CA THR A 3 6.42 11.92 2.87
C THR A 3 5.57 10.67 3.08
N LEU A 4 4.27 10.80 3.30
CA LEU A 4 3.34 9.69 3.47
C LEU A 4 3.16 8.91 2.17
N LEU A 5 3.02 9.63 1.05
CA LEU A 5 2.89 9.02 -0.28
C LEU A 5 4.13 8.24 -0.68
N GLN A 6 5.32 8.70 -0.27
CA GLN A 6 6.60 8.04 -0.56
C GLN A 6 6.81 6.75 0.26
N ARG A 7 6.20 6.65 1.45
CA ARG A 7 6.38 5.50 2.36
C ARG A 7 5.45 4.34 2.04
N ARG A 8 4.32 4.58 1.38
CA ARG A 8 3.33 3.54 1.11
C ARG A 8 3.67 2.77 -0.17
N PRO A 9 3.79 1.43 -0.08
CA PRO A 9 4.13 0.59 -1.24
C PRO A 9 3.03 0.56 -2.30
N ASP A 10 1.75 0.66 -1.91
CA ASP A 10 0.61 0.67 -2.83
C ASP A 10 0.55 1.96 -3.68
N VAL A 11 0.93 3.11 -3.12
CA VAL A 11 1.06 4.38 -3.87
C VAL A 11 2.23 4.30 -4.84
N ARG A 12 3.37 3.77 -4.40
CA ARG A 12 4.54 3.54 -5.27
C ARG A 12 4.22 2.59 -6.41
N GLN A 13 3.48 1.52 -6.15
CA GLN A 13 3.00 0.61 -7.20
C GLN A 13 2.16 1.35 -8.24
N ALA A 14 1.20 2.17 -7.81
CA ALA A 14 0.36 2.95 -8.72
C ALA A 14 1.20 3.96 -9.53
N GLU A 15 2.19 4.60 -8.92
CA GLU A 15 3.14 5.49 -9.60
C GLU A 15 3.96 4.75 -10.66
N GLN A 16 4.48 3.55 -10.36
CA GLN A 16 5.24 2.76 -11.33
C GLN A 16 4.36 2.27 -12.49
N ASN A 17 3.11 1.93 -12.21
CA ASN A 17 2.14 1.58 -13.25
C ASN A 17 1.86 2.78 -14.18
N LEU A 18 1.76 3.98 -13.63
CA LEU A 18 1.62 5.21 -14.41
C LEU A 18 2.85 5.46 -15.30
N LYS A 19 4.07 5.30 -14.75
CA LYS A 19 5.33 5.41 -15.52
C LYS A 19 5.41 4.38 -16.63
N ALA A 20 4.99 3.14 -16.38
CA ALA A 20 4.95 2.07 -17.37
C ALA A 20 3.96 2.38 -18.50
N ALA A 21 2.77 2.89 -18.18
CA ALA A 21 1.79 3.30 -19.18
C ALA A 21 2.29 4.49 -20.02
N MET A 22 2.97 5.45 -19.40
CA MET A 22 3.62 6.56 -20.10
C MET A 22 4.70 6.08 -21.07
N ALA A 23 5.56 5.16 -20.65
CA ALA A 23 6.59 4.57 -21.51
C ALA A 23 5.96 3.79 -22.68
N SER A 24 4.86 3.06 -22.44
CA SER A 24 4.11 2.34 -23.47
C SER A 24 3.50 3.29 -24.50
N ALA A 25 2.98 4.44 -24.07
CA ALA A 25 2.50 5.48 -24.99
C ALA A 25 3.66 6.07 -25.82
N GLY A 26 4.83 6.28 -25.21
CA GLY A 26 6.05 6.70 -25.90
C GLY A 26 6.52 5.68 -26.95
N MET A 27 6.48 4.39 -26.63
CA MET A 27 6.79 3.31 -27.59
C MET A 27 5.81 3.29 -28.76
N ALA A 28 4.50 3.41 -28.49
CA ALA A 28 3.48 3.44 -29.53
C ALA A 28 3.60 4.69 -30.43
N TYR A 29 4.07 5.80 -29.88
CA TYR A 29 4.40 7.00 -30.64
C TYR A 29 5.63 6.76 -31.55
N ALA A 30 6.73 6.21 -30.99
CA ALA A 30 7.95 5.93 -31.70
C ALA A 30 7.76 4.90 -32.83
N ASP A 31 6.87 3.94 -32.68
CA ASP A 31 6.51 2.95 -33.69
C ASP A 31 5.90 3.54 -35.00
N ARG A 32 5.58 4.82 -35.01
CA ARG A 32 5.10 5.56 -36.18
C ARG A 32 6.21 6.02 -37.12
N PHE A 33 7.43 6.05 -36.59
CA PHE A 33 8.62 6.50 -37.31
C PHE A 33 9.43 5.32 -37.88
N PRO A 34 10.29 5.56 -38.89
CA PRO A 34 11.23 4.57 -39.35
C PRO A 34 12.13 4.05 -38.24
N ARG A 35 12.35 2.72 -38.24
CA ARG A 35 13.26 2.06 -37.28
C ARG A 35 14.60 1.81 -37.94
N LEU A 36 15.66 2.36 -37.38
CA LEU A 36 17.04 2.04 -37.75
C LEU A 36 17.56 0.94 -36.81
N THR A 37 17.98 -0.18 -37.37
CA THR A 37 18.62 -1.26 -36.62
C THR A 37 20.04 -1.44 -37.16
N ILE A 38 21.03 -1.37 -36.25
CA ILE A 38 22.44 -1.63 -36.57
C ILE A 38 22.81 -2.94 -35.86
N SER A 39 23.23 -3.93 -36.65
CA SER A 39 23.72 -5.21 -36.19
C SER A 39 25.19 -5.32 -36.44
N LEU A 40 25.98 -5.58 -35.38
CA LEU A 40 27.39 -5.89 -35.50
C LEU A 40 27.57 -7.38 -35.22
N THR A 41 28.16 -8.07 -36.19
CA THR A 41 28.46 -9.51 -36.11
C THR A 41 29.95 -9.73 -36.30
N GLY A 42 30.56 -10.43 -35.35
CA GLY A 42 31.94 -10.86 -35.44
C GLY A 42 32.04 -12.34 -35.08
N GLY A 43 32.90 -13.04 -35.79
CA GLY A 43 33.09 -14.49 -35.59
C GLY A 43 34.39 -14.98 -36.15
N LEU A 44 34.65 -16.26 -35.99
CA LEU A 44 35.74 -16.98 -36.59
C LEU A 44 35.11 -17.98 -37.57
N GLU A 45 35.47 -17.89 -38.85
CA GLU A 45 35.00 -18.80 -39.88
C GLU A 45 36.12 -19.77 -40.22
N ASN A 46 35.82 -21.05 -40.34
CA ASN A 46 36.80 -22.10 -40.61
C ASN A 46 36.22 -23.14 -41.54
N ASP A 47 36.77 -23.25 -42.77
CA ASP A 47 36.36 -24.22 -43.78
C ASP A 47 36.99 -25.61 -43.59
N ALA A 48 37.92 -25.80 -42.63
CA ALA A 48 38.58 -27.08 -42.38
C ALA A 48 39.08 -27.19 -40.95
N LEU A 49 39.03 -28.40 -40.39
CA LEU A 49 39.47 -28.77 -39.05
C LEU A 49 40.97 -28.51 -38.75
N LYS A 50 41.72 -27.95 -39.66
CA LYS A 50 43.15 -27.70 -39.58
C LYS A 50 43.53 -26.21 -39.41
N GLY A 51 42.94 -25.51 -38.51
CA GLY A 51 43.35 -24.13 -38.28
C GLY A 51 42.32 -23.33 -37.49
N LEU A 52 42.28 -23.57 -36.23
CA LEU A 52 41.22 -23.07 -35.33
C LEU A 52 41.12 -21.55 -35.15
N ILE A 53 42.01 -20.73 -35.75
CA ILE A 53 42.06 -19.27 -35.47
C ILE A 53 42.46 -18.41 -36.70
N ASN A 54 42.25 -18.86 -37.98
CA ASN A 54 42.92 -18.18 -39.07
C ASN A 54 42.07 -17.19 -39.93
N SER A 55 40.79 -17.00 -39.64
CA SER A 55 40.00 -16.00 -40.40
C SER A 55 38.98 -15.31 -39.55
N PRO A 56 39.39 -14.29 -38.77
CA PRO A 56 38.41 -13.42 -38.06
C PRO A 56 37.65 -12.60 -39.09
N PHE A 57 36.31 -12.61 -38.99
CA PHE A 57 35.47 -11.70 -39.76
C PHE A 57 34.67 -10.79 -38.80
N SER A 58 34.44 -9.58 -39.25
CA SER A 58 33.50 -8.66 -38.61
C SER A 58 32.79 -7.86 -39.69
N TYR A 59 31.47 -7.76 -39.57
CA TYR A 59 30.71 -6.86 -40.43
C TYR A 59 29.61 -6.16 -39.66
N ALA A 60 29.26 -4.96 -40.12
CA ALA A 60 28.18 -4.16 -39.59
C ALA A 60 27.09 -4.05 -40.66
N VAL A 61 25.83 -4.35 -40.27
CA VAL A 61 24.68 -4.20 -41.15
C VAL A 61 23.72 -3.19 -40.55
N GLY A 62 23.40 -2.15 -41.30
CA GLY A 62 22.39 -1.18 -41.02
C GLY A 62 21.10 -1.46 -41.78
N ASN A 63 19.99 -1.68 -41.10
CA ASN A 63 18.67 -1.86 -41.67
C ASN A 63 17.75 -0.70 -41.32
N LEU A 64 17.17 -0.04 -42.35
CA LEU A 64 16.16 0.99 -42.17
C LEU A 64 14.80 0.43 -42.58
N THR A 65 13.87 0.30 -41.67
CA THR A 65 12.53 -0.22 -41.92
C THR A 65 11.50 0.87 -41.60
N ALA A 66 10.65 1.20 -42.58
CA ALA A 66 9.58 2.20 -42.40
C ALA A 66 8.22 1.60 -42.77
N PRO A 67 7.17 1.76 -41.98
CA PRO A 67 5.82 1.37 -42.37
C PRO A 67 5.23 2.39 -43.37
N LEU A 68 5.23 2.02 -44.67
CA LEU A 68 4.69 2.91 -45.72
C LEU A 68 3.14 2.91 -45.71
N PHE A 69 2.52 1.75 -45.48
CA PHE A 69 1.07 1.58 -45.47
C PHE A 69 0.62 0.81 -44.24
N ALA A 70 0.07 1.53 -43.26
CA ALA A 70 -0.43 0.94 -42.02
C ALA A 70 -1.95 1.12 -41.82
N PHE A 71 -2.66 1.65 -42.84
CA PHE A 71 -4.13 1.84 -42.87
C PHE A 71 -4.72 2.36 -41.55
N GLY A 72 -4.07 3.34 -40.90
CA GLY A 72 -4.49 3.90 -39.64
C GLY A 72 -4.17 3.06 -38.37
N SER A 73 -3.69 1.82 -38.51
CA SER A 73 -3.40 0.91 -37.38
C SER A 73 -2.43 1.52 -36.36
N LYS A 74 -1.33 2.13 -36.81
CA LYS A 74 -0.34 2.76 -35.93
C LYS A 74 -0.94 3.95 -35.14
N ARG A 75 -1.81 4.74 -35.80
CA ARG A 75 -2.51 5.85 -35.16
C ARG A 75 -3.52 5.34 -34.11
N ALA A 76 -4.24 4.26 -34.41
CA ALA A 76 -5.17 3.63 -33.48
C ALA A 76 -4.45 3.05 -32.25
N LYS A 77 -3.30 2.37 -32.44
CA LYS A 77 -2.47 1.88 -31.35
C LYS A 77 -1.98 3.01 -30.44
N TYR A 78 -1.51 4.11 -31.01
CA TYR A 78 -1.10 5.27 -30.20
C TYR A 78 -2.26 5.87 -29.41
N ARG A 79 -3.45 6.01 -30.02
CA ARG A 79 -4.65 6.49 -29.28
C ARG A 79 -5.04 5.53 -28.16
N ALA A 80 -4.99 4.23 -28.38
CA ALA A 80 -5.26 3.23 -27.35
C ALA A 80 -4.24 3.32 -26.21
N ALA A 81 -2.95 3.51 -26.51
CA ALA A 81 -1.91 3.69 -25.49
C ALA A 81 -2.08 5.00 -24.69
N LEU A 82 -2.53 6.10 -25.34
CA LEU A 82 -2.88 7.33 -24.63
C LEU A 82 -4.07 7.14 -23.69
N ALA A 83 -5.12 6.44 -24.13
CA ALA A 83 -6.26 6.15 -23.28
C ALA A 83 -5.86 5.26 -22.07
N ALA A 84 -4.96 4.29 -22.28
CA ALA A 84 -4.40 3.48 -21.19
C ALA A 84 -3.55 4.32 -20.20
N TYR A 85 -2.79 5.29 -20.70
CA TYR A 85 -2.08 6.26 -19.85
C TYR A 85 -3.04 7.10 -19.02
N ASP A 86 -4.10 7.64 -19.63
CA ASP A 86 -5.12 8.42 -18.90
C ASP A 86 -5.82 7.58 -17.85
N GLN A 87 -6.12 6.32 -18.14
CA GLN A 87 -6.66 5.38 -17.15
C GLN A 87 -5.70 5.15 -15.98
N ALA A 88 -4.41 4.94 -16.24
CA ALA A 88 -3.41 4.76 -15.21
C ALA A 88 -3.23 6.04 -14.36
N ARG A 89 -3.32 7.23 -14.97
CA ARG A 89 -3.28 8.51 -14.28
C ARG A 89 -4.44 8.66 -13.30
N LEU A 90 -5.66 8.41 -13.76
CA LEU A 90 -6.85 8.48 -12.90
C LEU A 90 -6.81 7.44 -11.78
N ALA A 91 -6.30 6.23 -12.05
CA ALA A 91 -6.11 5.20 -11.04
C ALA A 91 -5.11 5.63 -9.96
N TYR A 92 -4.02 6.30 -10.35
CA TYR A 92 -3.06 6.89 -9.40
C TYR A 92 -3.70 7.98 -8.55
N GLU A 93 -4.43 8.92 -9.16
CA GLU A 93 -5.14 9.99 -8.45
C GLU A 93 -6.15 9.41 -7.45
N GLN A 94 -6.93 8.41 -7.86
CA GLN A 94 -7.86 7.70 -6.99
C GLN A 94 -7.14 7.04 -5.81
N LYS A 95 -6.01 6.37 -6.06
CA LYS A 95 -5.22 5.72 -5.00
C LYS A 95 -4.71 6.74 -3.98
N VAL A 96 -4.27 7.90 -4.41
CA VAL A 96 -3.85 9.00 -3.50
C VAL A 96 -5.02 9.45 -2.62
N LEU A 97 -6.22 9.65 -3.19
CA LEU A 97 -7.41 10.04 -2.43
C LEU A 97 -7.84 8.96 -1.43
N GLU A 98 -7.79 7.69 -1.83
CA GLU A 98 -8.07 6.55 -0.93
C GLU A 98 -7.12 6.55 0.28
N VAL A 99 -5.83 6.76 0.05
CA VAL A 99 -4.82 6.80 1.11
C VAL A 99 -5.09 7.94 2.10
N PHE A 100 -5.45 9.13 1.62
CA PHE A 100 -5.80 10.23 2.51
C PHE A 100 -7.04 9.92 3.35
N ARG A 101 -8.06 9.29 2.75
CA ARG A 101 -9.25 8.84 3.47
C ARG A 101 -8.89 7.82 4.52
N GLU A 102 -8.15 6.76 4.16
CA GLU A 102 -7.72 5.72 5.10
C GLU A 102 -6.97 6.28 6.31
N VAL A 103 -6.06 7.22 6.10
CA VAL A 103 -5.31 7.86 7.19
C VAL A 103 -6.23 8.66 8.09
N ASN A 104 -7.16 9.44 7.51
CA ASN A 104 -8.11 10.23 8.29
C ASN A 104 -9.04 9.34 9.11
N ASP A 105 -9.54 8.26 8.51
CA ASP A 105 -10.38 7.28 9.18
C ASP A 105 -9.63 6.57 10.31
N ALA A 106 -8.37 6.18 10.08
CA ALA A 106 -7.53 5.54 11.09
C ALA A 106 -7.21 6.48 12.27
N VAL A 107 -6.94 7.77 12.01
CA VAL A 107 -6.74 8.78 13.08
C VAL A 107 -8.01 8.94 13.89
N THR A 108 -9.15 9.03 13.23
CA THR A 108 -10.45 9.18 13.89
C THR A 108 -10.80 7.94 14.71
N ALA A 109 -10.58 6.75 14.16
CA ALA A 109 -10.79 5.49 14.85
C ALA A 109 -9.91 5.39 16.12
N TYR A 110 -8.61 5.70 16.01
CA TYR A 110 -7.72 5.70 17.16
C TYR A 110 -8.15 6.67 18.24
N ARG A 111 -8.51 7.91 17.90
CA ARG A 111 -9.00 8.90 18.86
C ARG A 111 -10.26 8.42 19.58
N ASN A 112 -11.20 7.83 18.85
CA ASN A 112 -12.44 7.32 19.40
C ASN A 112 -12.21 6.10 20.32
N MET A 113 -11.33 5.16 19.92
CA MET A 113 -11.01 3.98 20.74
C MET A 113 -10.29 4.40 22.03
N ARG A 114 -9.36 5.33 21.96
CA ARG A 114 -8.69 5.89 23.13
C ARG A 114 -9.70 6.53 24.10
N ARG A 115 -10.60 7.36 23.56
CA ARG A 115 -11.66 7.97 24.40
C ARG A 115 -12.58 6.93 25.02
N THR A 116 -12.91 5.88 24.27
CA THR A 116 -13.71 4.76 24.78
C THR A 116 -12.98 4.03 25.91
N ALA A 117 -11.69 3.77 25.78
CA ALA A 117 -10.88 3.14 26.82
C ALA A 117 -10.87 3.99 28.13
N GLU A 118 -10.68 5.30 28.01
CA GLU A 118 -10.78 6.22 29.17
C GLU A 118 -12.15 6.15 29.85
N LEU A 119 -13.24 6.15 29.09
CA LEU A 119 -14.60 6.08 29.65
C LEU A 119 -14.89 4.72 30.32
N LYS A 120 -14.39 3.61 29.72
CA LYS A 120 -14.54 2.28 30.31
C LYS A 120 -13.69 2.11 31.56
N PHE A 121 -12.50 2.72 31.63
CA PHE A 121 -11.72 2.81 32.86
C PHE A 121 -12.49 3.53 33.98
N ASN A 122 -13.08 4.70 33.70
CA ASN A 122 -13.87 5.44 34.66
C ASN A 122 -15.11 4.66 35.14
N LEU A 123 -15.77 3.93 34.19
CA LEU A 123 -16.89 3.06 34.54
C LEU A 123 -16.47 1.92 35.52
N LYS A 124 -15.32 1.30 35.25
CA LYS A 124 -14.75 0.26 36.11
C LYS A 124 -14.48 0.82 37.51
N GLU A 125 -13.88 2.01 37.61
CA GLU A 125 -13.62 2.64 38.93
C GLU A 125 -14.91 2.99 39.67
N ALA A 126 -15.94 3.51 38.99
CA ALA A 126 -17.25 3.75 39.60
C ALA A 126 -17.91 2.43 40.06
N ALA A 127 -17.83 1.36 39.27
CA ALA A 127 -18.34 0.05 39.66
C ALA A 127 -17.58 -0.54 40.86
N ARG A 128 -16.26 -0.32 40.93
CA ARG A 128 -15.44 -0.70 42.09
C ARG A 128 -15.93 0.01 43.40
N GLN A 129 -16.14 1.32 43.30
CA GLN A 129 -16.65 2.10 44.42
C GLN A 129 -18.07 1.65 44.83
N TYR A 130 -18.92 1.30 43.84
CA TYR A 130 -20.25 0.74 44.10
C TYR A 130 -20.19 -0.57 44.89
N VAL A 131 -19.26 -1.47 44.61
CA VAL A 131 -19.04 -2.70 45.40
C VAL A 131 -18.67 -2.38 46.84
N VAL A 132 -17.76 -1.41 47.04
CA VAL A 132 -17.35 -0.98 48.40
C VAL A 132 -18.54 -0.45 49.20
N LEU A 133 -19.34 0.43 48.57
CA LEU A 133 -20.53 1.01 49.20
C LEU A 133 -21.60 -0.05 49.50
N ALA A 134 -21.87 -0.95 48.56
CA ALA A 134 -22.82 -2.05 48.73
C ALA A 134 -22.42 -2.97 49.90
N LYS A 135 -21.13 -3.32 50.01
CA LYS A 135 -20.64 -4.10 51.16
C LYS A 135 -20.86 -3.36 52.50
N LEU A 136 -20.60 -2.06 52.57
CA LEU A 136 -20.81 -1.25 53.76
C LEU A 136 -22.29 -1.20 54.12
N GLN A 137 -23.18 -0.98 53.16
CA GLN A 137 -24.64 -0.97 53.37
C GLN A 137 -25.17 -2.34 53.84
N TYR A 138 -24.63 -3.43 53.31
CA TYR A 138 -24.97 -4.78 53.77
C TYR A 138 -24.58 -5.03 55.23
N ILE A 139 -23.34 -4.67 55.60
CA ILE A 139 -22.86 -4.81 56.98
C ILE A 139 -23.73 -4.01 57.95
N ASN A 140 -24.25 -2.85 57.52
CA ASN A 140 -25.16 -2.02 58.28
C ASN A 140 -26.64 -2.44 58.21
N GLY A 141 -26.96 -3.56 57.57
CA GLY A 141 -28.33 -4.10 57.45
C GLY A 141 -29.28 -3.33 56.53
N VAL A 142 -28.74 -2.41 55.70
CA VAL A 142 -29.55 -1.54 54.81
C VAL A 142 -30.00 -2.26 53.52
N ILE A 143 -29.14 -3.15 52.96
CA ILE A 143 -29.42 -3.89 51.74
C ILE A 143 -29.24 -5.39 51.95
N ARG A 144 -29.78 -6.21 51.00
CA ARG A 144 -29.65 -7.66 51.04
C ARG A 144 -28.33 -8.11 50.40
N TYR A 145 -27.89 -9.34 50.73
CA TYR A 145 -26.66 -9.92 50.18
C TYR A 145 -26.70 -10.05 48.65
N ILE A 146 -27.87 -10.29 48.08
CA ILE A 146 -28.06 -10.35 46.61
C ILE A 146 -27.66 -9.05 45.91
N ASP A 147 -27.88 -7.91 46.57
CA ASP A 147 -27.53 -6.59 46.02
C ASP A 147 -25.99 -6.41 46.00
N VAL A 148 -25.26 -7.00 46.97
CA VAL A 148 -23.79 -7.06 46.97
C VAL A 148 -23.27 -7.93 45.80
N LEU A 149 -23.91 -9.08 45.55
CA LEU A 149 -23.55 -9.96 44.45
C LEU A 149 -23.81 -9.27 43.10
N ASP A 150 -24.90 -8.53 42.95
CA ASP A 150 -25.17 -7.75 41.74
C ASP A 150 -24.13 -6.65 41.55
N ALA A 151 -23.71 -5.96 42.57
CA ALA A 151 -22.63 -4.97 42.50
C ALA A 151 -21.29 -5.62 42.04
N GLN A 152 -20.96 -6.80 42.59
CA GLN A 152 -19.76 -7.55 42.17
C GLN A 152 -19.81 -7.98 40.71
N ARG A 153 -20.99 -8.47 40.24
CA ARG A 153 -21.19 -8.83 38.83
C ARG A 153 -20.99 -7.62 37.91
N LYS A 154 -21.60 -6.47 38.25
CA LYS A 154 -21.42 -5.24 37.47
C LYS A 154 -19.96 -4.78 37.43
N PHE A 155 -19.22 -4.94 38.52
CA PHE A 155 -17.79 -4.63 38.52
C PHE A 155 -16.99 -5.58 37.64
N PHE A 156 -17.26 -6.88 37.67
CA PHE A 156 -16.65 -7.86 36.80
C PHE A 156 -16.93 -7.55 35.32
N ASP A 157 -18.19 -7.25 35.00
CA ASP A 157 -18.58 -6.88 33.61
C ASP A 157 -17.82 -5.62 33.17
N ALA A 158 -17.69 -4.61 34.03
CA ALA A 158 -16.95 -3.39 33.75
C ALA A 158 -15.44 -3.65 33.53
N GLN A 159 -14.82 -4.59 34.26
CA GLN A 159 -13.43 -5.01 34.04
C GLN A 159 -13.24 -5.68 32.67
N VAL A 160 -14.17 -6.57 32.29
CA VAL A 160 -14.14 -7.22 30.97
C VAL A 160 -14.28 -6.19 29.86
N GLU A 161 -15.20 -5.23 30.00
CA GLU A 161 -15.42 -4.19 29.01
C GLU A 161 -14.22 -3.22 28.88
N GLU A 162 -13.58 -2.87 29.98
CA GLU A 162 -12.34 -2.08 29.98
C GLU A 162 -11.21 -2.82 29.26
N SER A 163 -11.01 -4.10 29.56
CA SER A 163 -10.00 -4.94 28.90
C SER A 163 -10.21 -5.02 27.36
N LYS A 164 -11.48 -5.15 26.94
CA LYS A 164 -11.84 -5.11 25.51
C LYS A 164 -11.55 -3.74 24.88
N ALA A 165 -11.83 -2.66 25.58
CA ALA A 165 -11.61 -1.30 25.11
C ALA A 165 -10.13 -1.00 24.93
N VAL A 166 -9.28 -1.39 25.88
CA VAL A 166 -7.81 -1.28 25.80
C VAL A 166 -7.26 -2.08 24.60
N ARG A 167 -7.72 -3.32 24.42
CA ARG A 167 -7.36 -4.10 23.25
C ARG A 167 -7.72 -3.38 21.95
N ASN A 168 -8.94 -2.84 21.87
CA ASN A 168 -9.41 -2.15 20.65
C ASN A 168 -8.62 -0.86 20.37
N GLU A 169 -8.20 -0.14 21.41
CA GLU A 169 -7.29 1.01 21.29
C GLU A 169 -5.96 0.58 20.66
N HIS A 170 -5.35 -0.51 21.13
CA HIS A 170 -4.10 -1.02 20.57
C HIS A 170 -4.27 -1.49 19.12
N LEU A 171 -5.38 -2.15 18.79
CA LEU A 171 -5.69 -2.54 17.41
C LEU A 171 -5.85 -1.32 16.48
N ALA A 172 -6.50 -0.26 16.97
CA ALA A 172 -6.64 0.99 16.21
C ALA A 172 -5.27 1.69 16.01
N LEU A 173 -4.39 1.63 17.01
CA LEU A 173 -3.01 2.14 16.90
C LEU A 173 -2.22 1.39 15.83
N VAL A 174 -2.31 0.06 15.80
CA VAL A 174 -1.69 -0.76 14.74
C VAL A 174 -2.28 -0.42 13.36
N GLY A 175 -3.59 -0.22 13.28
CA GLY A 175 -4.27 0.23 12.06
C GLY A 175 -3.74 1.57 11.57
N LEU A 176 -3.58 2.53 12.46
CA LEU A 176 -3.00 3.83 12.15
C LEU A 176 -1.54 3.71 11.66
N TYR A 177 -0.73 2.89 12.34
CA TYR A 177 0.65 2.64 11.93
C TYR A 177 0.73 2.08 10.50
N LYS A 178 -0.14 1.12 10.15
CA LYS A 178 -0.25 0.57 8.80
C LYS A 178 -0.70 1.62 7.78
N ALA A 179 -1.73 2.40 8.10
CA ALA A 179 -2.24 3.46 7.22
C ALA A 179 -1.18 4.52 6.90
N LEU A 180 -0.27 4.79 7.85
CA LEU A 180 0.86 5.69 7.68
C LEU A 180 2.04 5.09 6.86
N GLY A 181 1.90 3.85 6.38
CA GLY A 181 2.96 3.14 5.65
C GLY A 181 4.04 2.55 6.54
N GLY A 182 3.74 2.34 7.83
CA GLY A 182 4.66 1.69 8.77
C GLY A 182 4.80 0.19 8.49
N GLY A 183 5.93 -0.39 8.91
CA GLY A 183 6.21 -1.83 8.79
C GLY A 183 6.83 -2.25 7.44
N TRP A 184 6.94 -1.33 6.47
CA TRP A 184 7.61 -1.58 5.21
C TRP A 184 8.83 -0.67 5.06
N GLN A 185 9.96 -1.24 4.64
CA GLN A 185 11.16 -0.50 4.28
C GLN A 185 11.55 -0.88 2.85
N PRO A 186 11.87 0.12 1.98
CA PRO A 186 12.41 -0.18 0.66
C PRO A 186 13.68 -1.01 0.80
N SER A 187 13.85 -2.03 -0.05
CA SER A 187 15.12 -2.75 -0.13
C SER A 187 16.22 -1.78 -0.59
N ASP A 188 17.48 -2.05 -0.20
CA ASP A 188 18.62 -1.19 -0.58
C ASP A 188 18.84 -1.10 -2.10
N ALA A 189 18.29 -2.03 -2.88
CA ALA A 189 18.27 -1.98 -4.35
C ALA A 189 17.35 -0.87 -4.88
N GLU A 190 16.30 -0.50 -4.19
CA GLU A 190 15.35 0.55 -4.60
C GLU A 190 15.79 1.97 -4.21
N LYS A 191 16.79 2.11 -3.34
CA LYS A 191 17.32 3.42 -2.93
C LYS A 191 18.32 4.01 -3.94
N LYS A 192 18.76 3.23 -4.94
CA LYS A 192 19.79 3.61 -5.92
C LYS A 192 19.25 3.89 -7.33
N GLY A 193 17.98 3.88 -7.57
CA GLY A 193 17.30 4.27 -8.82
C GLY A 193 16.54 5.56 -8.60
#